data_190348d887a29cb9ecc7fc6057ae343d
#
_entry.id   190348d887a29cb9ecc7fc6057ae343d
#
_cell.length_a   1.000
_cell.length_b   1.000
_cell.length_c   1.000
_cell.angle_alpha   90.00
_cell.angle_beta   90.00
_cell.angle_gamma   90.00
#
_symmetry.space_group_name_H-M   'P 1'
#
loop_
_entity.id
_entity.type
_entity.pdbx_description
1 polymer ?
#
loop_
_entity_poly.entity_id
_entity_poly.type
_entity_poly.pdbx_seq_one_letter_code
_entity_poly.pdbx_strand_id
1 'polypeptide(L)'
;TQPLAHAFGRVSKCFFSKAAPIVSFLNDVLWCVFVGGDGPQVFVKTDNELQRVDSQMIPSKENLYSRSKGILEVGILEKKHVAVIGLGSFGSQIAIELAKAGVGEFSLVDFDRVELHNLARHTCFIKDLGRLKTDAIEESILGKNPYTKIHKYPLDISKNNQRLEEIVCCADLVICATDNNPSRFALSQALVDFQKVGIFGRAFTRAEGGDVFIYHPGQACYSCLVGNIGVVHEEITDEVSARQ
;
A
#
# COMPACT_ATOMS: atom_id res chain seq x y z
N THR A 1 26.85 5.85 2.26
CA THR A 1 25.68 4.99 2.49
C THR A 1 24.75 5.16 1.30
N GLN A 2 24.84 4.24 0.34
CA GLN A 2 23.91 4.18 -0.78
C GLN A 2 22.55 3.67 -0.28
N PRO A 3 21.43 4.16 -0.82
CA PRO A 3 20.13 3.68 -0.45
C PRO A 3 19.98 2.21 -0.87
N LEU A 4 19.47 1.39 0.04
CA LEU A 4 19.06 0.01 -0.22
C LEU A 4 18.03 0.02 -1.35
N ALA A 5 18.44 -0.39 -2.54
CA ALA A 5 17.51 -0.68 -3.61
C ALA A 5 16.83 -2.02 -3.27
N HIS A 6 15.57 -1.97 -2.85
CA HIS A 6 14.75 -3.16 -2.72
C HIS A 6 14.41 -3.66 -4.14
N ALA A 7 15.29 -4.41 -4.73
CA ALA A 7 15.02 -5.08 -5.99
C ALA A 7 14.22 -6.37 -5.70
N PHE A 8 12.90 -6.27 -5.62
CA PHE A 8 12.02 -7.42 -5.82
C PHE A 8 11.99 -7.77 -7.31
N GLY A 9 13.13 -8.19 -7.84
CA GLY A 9 13.21 -8.72 -9.19
C GLY A 9 12.85 -10.20 -9.19
N ARG A 10 12.00 -10.65 -10.12
CA ARG A 10 11.92 -12.07 -10.47
C ARG A 10 13.31 -12.49 -10.92
N VAL A 11 14.00 -13.26 -10.08
CA VAL A 11 15.29 -13.84 -10.44
C VAL A 11 15.00 -14.92 -11.49
N SER A 12 15.24 -14.62 -12.75
CA SER A 12 14.97 -15.53 -13.85
C SER A 12 15.97 -16.71 -13.90
N LYS A 13 17.14 -16.53 -13.31
CA LYS A 13 18.15 -17.60 -13.16
C LYS A 13 18.89 -17.39 -11.85
N CYS A 14 18.84 -18.40 -10.97
CA CYS A 14 19.55 -18.41 -9.71
C CYS A 14 20.43 -19.66 -9.65
N PHE A 15 21.67 -19.50 -9.26
CA PHE A 15 22.59 -20.61 -9.07
C PHE A 15 22.78 -20.88 -7.58
N PHE A 16 22.50 -22.11 -7.13
CA PHE A 16 22.70 -22.56 -5.77
C PHE A 16 23.93 -23.44 -5.68
N SER A 17 24.92 -23.09 -4.88
CA SER A 17 26.11 -23.87 -4.65
C SER A 17 26.53 -23.89 -3.18
N LYS A 18 27.19 -25.00 -2.76
CA LYS A 18 27.83 -25.11 -1.45
C LYS A 18 29.27 -24.58 -1.45
N ALA A 19 29.81 -24.26 -2.61
CA ALA A 19 31.17 -23.71 -2.78
C ALA A 19 31.09 -22.36 -3.51
N ALA A 20 32.06 -21.47 -3.27
CA ALA A 20 32.14 -20.19 -3.97
C ALA A 20 32.24 -20.42 -5.50
N PRO A 21 31.39 -19.77 -6.33
CA PRO A 21 31.47 -19.95 -7.78
C PRO A 21 32.71 -19.31 -8.35
N ILE A 22 33.20 -19.93 -9.40
CA ILE A 22 34.17 -19.28 -10.27
C ILE A 22 33.39 -18.42 -11.26
N VAL A 23 33.72 -17.12 -11.33
CA VAL A 23 32.97 -16.11 -12.13
C VAL A 23 32.79 -16.53 -13.59
N SER A 24 33.72 -17.29 -14.13
CA SER A 24 33.73 -17.80 -15.53
C SER A 24 32.55 -18.73 -15.87
N PHE A 25 31.89 -19.34 -14.89
CA PHE A 25 30.73 -20.23 -15.12
C PHE A 25 29.37 -19.49 -15.07
N LEU A 26 29.36 -18.17 -14.85
CA LEU A 26 28.17 -17.39 -14.58
C LEU A 26 27.77 -16.46 -15.74
N ASN A 27 28.10 -16.84 -17.00
CA ASN A 27 27.87 -15.94 -18.14
C ASN A 27 26.46 -15.40 -18.29
N ASP A 28 25.44 -16.15 -17.84
CA ASP A 28 24.03 -15.79 -17.96
C ASP A 28 23.30 -15.60 -16.60
N VAL A 29 24.05 -15.56 -15.49
CA VAL A 29 23.48 -15.49 -14.14
C VAL A 29 23.72 -14.12 -13.54
N LEU A 30 22.63 -13.40 -13.22
CA LEU A 30 22.70 -12.10 -12.56
C LEU A 30 22.89 -12.20 -11.04
N TRP A 31 22.40 -13.27 -10.43
CA TRP A 31 22.38 -13.46 -8.99
C TRP A 31 22.91 -14.85 -8.60
N CYS A 32 23.73 -14.90 -7.59
CA CYS A 32 24.22 -16.14 -7.01
C CYS A 32 23.88 -16.22 -5.53
N VAL A 33 23.36 -17.35 -5.09
CA VAL A 33 23.09 -17.60 -3.66
C VAL A 33 23.96 -18.77 -3.21
N PHE A 34 24.79 -18.52 -2.20
CA PHE A 34 25.58 -19.57 -1.54
C PHE A 34 24.92 -19.94 -0.23
N VAL A 35 24.86 -21.21 0.06
CA VAL A 35 24.39 -21.71 1.35
C VAL A 35 25.57 -22.36 2.06
N GLY A 36 26.25 -21.57 2.91
CA GLY A 36 27.34 -22.03 3.77
C GLY A 36 26.90 -22.31 5.19
N GLY A 37 27.87 -22.62 6.06
CA GLY A 37 27.62 -22.85 7.50
C GLY A 37 27.06 -21.61 8.22
N ASP A 38 27.37 -20.41 7.75
CA ASP A 38 26.94 -19.11 8.29
C ASP A 38 25.62 -18.61 7.69
N GLY A 39 24.93 -19.46 6.93
CA GLY A 39 23.66 -19.12 6.26
C GLY A 39 23.85 -18.71 4.80
N PRO A 40 22.76 -18.31 4.13
CA PRO A 40 22.77 -17.91 2.73
C PRO A 40 23.48 -16.57 2.52
N GLN A 41 24.35 -16.50 1.55
CA GLN A 41 25.02 -15.29 1.09
C GLN A 41 24.59 -15.02 -0.35
N VAL A 42 24.20 -13.78 -0.64
CA VAL A 42 23.72 -13.37 -1.96
C VAL A 42 24.75 -12.46 -2.61
N PHE A 43 25.02 -12.72 -3.88
CA PHE A 43 25.92 -11.92 -4.71
C PHE A 43 25.22 -11.51 -5.99
N VAL A 44 25.49 -10.30 -6.47
CA VAL A 44 25.10 -9.83 -7.79
C VAL A 44 26.34 -9.79 -8.69
N LYS A 45 26.18 -10.20 -9.92
CA LYS A 45 27.24 -10.09 -10.94
C LYS A 45 27.12 -8.70 -11.58
N THR A 46 28.21 -7.94 -11.47
CA THR A 46 28.41 -6.67 -12.17
C THR A 46 29.65 -6.85 -13.06
N ASP A 47 29.45 -6.69 -14.38
CA ASP A 47 30.50 -6.89 -15.38
C ASP A 47 31.31 -8.20 -15.17
N ASN A 48 32.46 -8.13 -14.54
CA ASN A 48 33.37 -9.28 -14.29
C ASN A 48 33.56 -9.62 -12.81
N GLU A 49 32.78 -8.98 -11.90
CA GLU A 49 32.96 -9.18 -10.45
C GLU A 49 31.65 -9.62 -9.80
N LEU A 50 31.77 -10.34 -8.69
CA LEU A 50 30.67 -10.69 -7.80
C LEU A 50 30.70 -9.74 -6.60
N GLN A 51 29.71 -8.90 -6.49
CA GLN A 51 29.52 -8.04 -5.32
C GLN A 51 28.56 -8.69 -4.34
N ARG A 52 28.96 -8.81 -3.08
CA ARG A 52 28.10 -9.29 -2.01
C ARG A 52 27.01 -8.25 -1.73
N VAL A 53 25.78 -8.73 -1.64
CA VAL A 53 24.61 -7.91 -1.32
C VAL A 53 24.10 -8.31 0.06
N ASP A 54 23.80 -7.33 0.89
CA ASP A 54 23.09 -7.57 2.14
C ASP A 54 21.74 -8.18 1.84
N SER A 55 21.52 -9.36 2.40
CA SER A 55 20.33 -10.15 2.14
C SER A 55 19.69 -10.60 3.44
N GLN A 56 18.38 -10.56 3.47
CA GLN A 56 17.58 -11.09 4.56
C GLN A 56 16.72 -12.24 4.04
N MET A 57 16.80 -13.39 4.71
CA MET A 57 15.87 -14.49 4.43
C MET A 57 14.48 -14.12 4.95
N ILE A 58 13.52 -14.14 4.04
CA ILE A 58 12.12 -14.02 4.41
C ILE A 58 11.61 -15.43 4.72
N PRO A 59 11.13 -15.70 5.95
CA PRO A 59 10.56 -16.99 6.33
C PRO A 59 9.37 -17.35 5.43
N SER A 60 8.99 -18.64 5.39
CA SER A 60 7.81 -19.02 4.62
C SER A 60 6.54 -18.31 5.13
N LYS A 61 5.59 -18.09 4.22
CA LYS A 61 4.34 -17.38 4.50
C LYS A 61 3.55 -18.00 5.65
N GLU A 62 3.60 -19.33 5.77
CA GLU A 62 2.96 -20.07 6.84
C GLU A 62 3.47 -19.67 8.23
N ASN A 63 4.75 -19.30 8.33
CA ASN A 63 5.36 -18.86 9.60
C ASN A 63 4.88 -17.45 9.98
N LEU A 64 4.69 -16.55 9.01
CA LEU A 64 4.23 -15.18 9.26
C LEU A 64 2.86 -15.16 9.98
N TYR A 65 1.94 -16.01 9.55
CA TYR A 65 0.57 -16.06 10.07
C TYR A 65 0.30 -17.21 11.03
N SER A 66 1.33 -17.91 11.52
CA SER A 66 1.19 -19.10 12.35
C SER A 66 0.35 -18.87 13.63
N ARG A 67 0.45 -17.68 14.23
CA ARG A 67 -0.31 -17.28 15.42
C ARG A 67 -1.69 -16.70 15.14
N SER A 68 -1.99 -16.40 13.89
CA SER A 68 -3.29 -15.84 13.46
C SER A 68 -4.25 -16.90 12.96
N LYS A 69 -3.81 -18.17 12.88
CA LYS A 69 -4.66 -19.29 12.48
C LYS A 69 -5.84 -19.44 13.43
N GLY A 70 -7.07 -19.45 12.86
CA GLY A 70 -8.31 -19.56 13.63
C GLY A 70 -8.83 -18.22 14.20
N ILE A 71 -8.07 -17.12 14.02
CA ILE A 71 -8.51 -15.76 14.38
C ILE A 71 -8.81 -14.97 13.10
N LEU A 72 -7.94 -15.07 12.11
CA LEU A 72 -8.08 -14.40 10.81
C LEU A 72 -8.14 -15.44 9.68
N GLU A 73 -9.06 -15.22 8.74
CA GLU A 73 -9.20 -16.03 7.53
C GLU A 73 -8.15 -15.62 6.48
N VAL A 74 -6.87 -15.78 6.85
CA VAL A 74 -5.73 -15.38 6.02
C VAL A 74 -5.81 -15.98 4.60
N GLY A 75 -6.25 -17.24 4.48
CA GLY A 75 -6.40 -17.92 3.19
C GLY A 75 -7.47 -17.28 2.27
N ILE A 76 -8.41 -16.51 2.83
CA ILE A 76 -9.38 -15.71 2.08
C ILE A 76 -8.76 -14.35 1.76
N LEU A 77 -8.20 -13.68 2.78
CA LEU A 77 -7.66 -12.32 2.66
C LEU A 77 -6.49 -12.23 1.67
N GLU A 78 -5.68 -13.28 1.59
CA GLU A 78 -4.54 -13.32 0.66
C GLU A 78 -4.93 -13.30 -0.84
N LYS A 79 -6.20 -13.60 -1.13
CA LYS A 79 -6.77 -13.57 -2.48
C LYS A 79 -7.51 -12.28 -2.78
N LYS A 80 -7.58 -11.37 -1.80
CA LYS A 80 -8.32 -10.13 -1.89
C LYS A 80 -7.44 -8.99 -2.35
N HIS A 81 -8.02 -8.15 -3.21
CA HIS A 81 -7.46 -6.92 -3.70
C HIS A 81 -8.20 -5.74 -3.06
N VAL A 82 -7.48 -4.89 -2.33
CA VAL A 82 -8.03 -3.70 -1.69
C VAL A 82 -7.42 -2.44 -2.31
N ALA A 83 -8.28 -1.54 -2.78
CA ALA A 83 -7.87 -0.21 -3.20
C ALA A 83 -7.99 0.76 -2.03
N VAL A 84 -6.91 1.48 -1.70
CA VAL A 84 -6.90 2.52 -0.68
C VAL A 84 -6.68 3.86 -1.37
N ILE A 85 -7.72 4.68 -1.36
CA ILE A 85 -7.78 5.98 -2.03
C ILE A 85 -7.57 7.07 -0.97
N GLY A 86 -6.42 7.75 -1.05
CA GLY A 86 -5.91 8.64 -0.02
C GLY A 86 -5.07 7.89 1.01
N LEU A 87 -3.80 8.28 1.11
CA LEU A 87 -2.83 7.68 2.04
C LEU A 87 -2.42 8.68 3.13
N GLY A 88 -3.37 9.47 3.61
CA GLY A 88 -3.19 10.34 4.76
C GLY A 88 -3.17 9.57 6.08
N SER A 89 -3.55 10.23 7.19
CA SER A 89 -3.57 9.63 8.54
C SER A 89 -4.36 8.34 8.61
N PHE A 90 -5.56 8.32 8.01
CA PHE A 90 -6.43 7.14 8.01
C PHE A 90 -5.97 6.08 7.02
N GLY A 91 -5.80 6.45 5.75
CA GLY A 91 -5.51 5.49 4.69
C GLY A 91 -4.19 4.76 4.89
N SER A 92 -3.16 5.46 5.39
CA SER A 92 -1.88 4.84 5.67
C SER A 92 -1.96 3.78 6.77
N GLN A 93 -2.68 4.06 7.86
CA GLN A 93 -2.88 3.10 8.94
C GLN A 93 -3.73 1.91 8.50
N ILE A 94 -4.85 2.17 7.82
CA ILE A 94 -5.73 1.12 7.31
C ILE A 94 -4.96 0.17 6.38
N ALA A 95 -4.16 0.71 5.45
CA ALA A 95 -3.37 -0.10 4.52
C ALA A 95 -2.38 -1.02 5.26
N ILE A 96 -1.70 -0.51 6.30
CA ILE A 96 -0.77 -1.30 7.10
C ILE A 96 -1.50 -2.37 7.91
N GLU A 97 -2.63 -2.06 8.55
CA GLU A 97 -3.39 -3.04 9.33
C GLU A 97 -3.97 -4.14 8.43
N LEU A 98 -4.46 -3.80 7.24
CA LEU A 98 -4.92 -4.78 6.25
C LEU A 98 -3.76 -5.67 5.74
N ALA A 99 -2.57 -5.11 5.57
CA ALA A 99 -1.38 -5.91 5.22
C ALA A 99 -1.00 -6.90 6.32
N LYS A 100 -1.06 -6.47 7.59
CA LYS A 100 -0.86 -7.36 8.75
C LYS A 100 -1.92 -8.45 8.84
N ALA A 101 -3.16 -8.14 8.45
CA ALA A 101 -4.25 -9.12 8.39
C ALA A 101 -4.06 -10.16 7.26
N GLY A 102 -3.20 -9.89 6.29
CA GLY A 102 -2.88 -10.83 5.23
C GLY A 102 -3.51 -10.54 3.87
N VAL A 103 -4.00 -9.32 3.65
CA VAL A 103 -4.48 -8.92 2.31
C VAL A 103 -3.38 -9.10 1.27
N GLY A 104 -3.73 -9.75 0.16
CA GLY A 104 -2.75 -10.20 -0.83
C GLY A 104 -2.42 -9.19 -1.91
N GLU A 105 -3.27 -8.18 -2.15
CA GLU A 105 -3.06 -7.20 -3.21
C GLU A 105 -3.61 -5.83 -2.83
N PHE A 106 -2.85 -4.77 -3.15
CA PHE A 106 -3.23 -3.39 -2.89
C PHE A 106 -3.11 -2.52 -4.14
N SER A 107 -4.08 -1.63 -4.31
CA SER A 107 -3.94 -0.41 -5.13
C SER A 107 -3.83 0.79 -4.20
N LEU A 108 -2.66 1.42 -4.17
CA LEU A 108 -2.38 2.59 -3.32
C LEU A 108 -2.46 3.87 -4.16
N VAL A 109 -3.37 4.76 -3.81
CA VAL A 109 -3.64 5.98 -4.58
C VAL A 109 -3.45 7.21 -3.72
N ASP A 110 -2.47 8.02 -4.04
CA ASP A 110 -2.23 9.34 -3.43
C ASP A 110 -1.20 10.10 -4.29
N PHE A 111 -1.41 11.37 -4.55
CA PHE A 111 -0.50 12.19 -5.35
C PHE A 111 0.51 12.98 -4.52
N ASP A 112 0.34 13.04 -3.20
CA ASP A 112 1.14 13.84 -2.30
C ASP A 112 2.50 13.22 -1.98
N ARG A 113 3.36 14.09 -1.46
CA ARG A 113 4.62 13.72 -0.83
C ARG A 113 4.50 13.78 0.69
N VAL A 114 5.37 13.04 1.35
CA VAL A 114 5.48 13.09 2.81
C VAL A 114 6.11 14.42 3.23
N GLU A 115 5.39 15.17 4.05
CA GLU A 115 5.81 16.45 4.61
C GLU A 115 6.00 16.37 6.12
N LEU A 116 6.75 17.34 6.71
CA LEU A 116 7.10 17.31 8.11
C LEU A 116 5.88 17.25 9.03
N HIS A 117 4.84 18.03 8.72
CA HIS A 117 3.60 18.06 9.50
C HIS A 117 2.79 16.75 9.44
N ASN A 118 3.05 15.90 8.45
CA ASN A 118 2.41 14.58 8.38
C ASN A 118 2.91 13.66 9.51
N LEU A 119 4.17 13.76 9.92
CA LEU A 119 4.79 12.81 10.84
C LEU A 119 4.07 12.67 12.19
N ALA A 120 3.38 13.73 12.64
CA ALA A 120 2.62 13.69 13.89
C ALA A 120 1.42 12.74 13.88
N ARG A 121 0.90 12.39 12.70
CA ARG A 121 -0.33 11.59 12.54
C ARG A 121 -0.27 10.51 11.46
N HIS A 122 0.82 10.46 10.71
CA HIS A 122 1.01 9.52 9.60
C HIS A 122 1.92 8.36 10.03
N THR A 123 1.85 7.24 9.32
CA THR A 123 2.71 6.07 9.58
C THR A 123 4.12 6.20 9.03
N CYS A 124 4.42 7.27 8.30
CA CYS A 124 5.74 7.56 7.76
C CYS A 124 6.74 8.04 8.83
N PHE A 125 8.02 7.92 8.52
CA PHE A 125 9.13 8.30 9.37
C PHE A 125 9.89 9.50 8.77
N ILE A 126 10.78 10.11 9.56
CA ILE A 126 11.66 11.22 9.11
C ILE A 126 12.41 10.86 7.81
N LYS A 127 12.83 9.61 7.66
CA LYS A 127 13.53 9.14 6.45
C LYS A 127 12.69 9.24 5.17
N ASP A 128 11.37 9.36 5.31
CA ASP A 128 10.43 9.37 4.19
C ASP A 128 10.10 10.79 3.70
N LEU A 129 10.63 11.84 4.34
CA LEU A 129 10.39 13.22 3.94
C LEU A 129 10.72 13.46 2.46
N GLY A 130 9.78 14.06 1.73
CA GLY A 130 9.89 14.36 0.30
C GLY A 130 9.60 13.18 -0.64
N ARG A 131 9.49 11.94 -0.14
CA ARG A 131 9.08 10.78 -0.94
C ARG A 131 7.59 10.85 -1.27
N LEU A 132 7.16 10.20 -2.34
CA LEU A 132 5.74 9.98 -2.58
C LEU A 132 5.15 9.17 -1.43
N LYS A 133 3.94 9.52 -0.97
CA LYS A 133 3.23 8.74 0.06
C LYS A 133 3.03 7.29 -0.37
N THR A 134 2.74 7.06 -1.66
CA THR A 134 2.61 5.71 -2.22
C THR A 134 3.88 4.87 -2.05
N ASP A 135 5.08 5.45 -2.22
CA ASP A 135 6.35 4.74 -2.06
C ASP A 135 6.66 4.44 -0.60
N ALA A 136 6.40 5.39 0.30
CA ALA A 136 6.64 5.22 1.73
C ALA A 136 5.72 4.16 2.34
N ILE A 137 4.45 4.14 1.92
CA ILE A 137 3.47 3.15 2.40
C ILE A 137 3.72 1.77 1.79
N GLU A 138 4.11 1.68 0.51
CA GLU A 138 4.57 0.41 -0.08
C GLU A 138 5.67 -0.23 0.77
N GLU A 139 6.74 0.52 1.09
CA GLU A 139 7.83 0.03 1.92
C GLU A 139 7.34 -0.44 3.30
N SER A 140 6.45 0.32 3.91
CA SER A 140 5.86 -0.02 5.21
C SER A 140 5.01 -1.29 5.16
N ILE A 141 4.21 -1.48 4.11
CA ILE A 141 3.41 -2.68 3.88
C ILE A 141 4.31 -3.88 3.66
N LEU A 142 5.30 -3.77 2.77
CA LEU A 142 6.23 -4.86 2.46
C LEU A 142 7.08 -5.25 3.68
N GLY A 143 7.37 -4.31 4.57
CA GLY A 143 8.01 -4.57 5.85
C GLY A 143 7.14 -5.38 6.83
N LYS A 144 5.82 -5.48 6.61
CA LYS A 144 4.87 -6.28 7.40
C LYS A 144 4.43 -7.55 6.68
N ASN A 145 4.14 -7.43 5.39
CA ASN A 145 3.72 -8.53 4.53
C ASN A 145 4.49 -8.51 3.21
N PRO A 146 5.65 -9.17 3.14
CA PRO A 146 6.49 -9.17 1.95
C PRO A 146 5.90 -9.98 0.79
N TYR A 147 4.78 -10.67 1.00
CA TYR A 147 4.13 -11.53 -0.01
C TYR A 147 2.99 -10.82 -0.75
N THR A 148 2.63 -9.62 -0.33
CA THR A 148 1.56 -8.85 -0.97
C THR A 148 2.05 -8.19 -2.26
N LYS A 149 1.13 -8.02 -3.22
CA LYS A 149 1.36 -7.26 -4.44
C LYS A 149 0.89 -5.83 -4.24
N ILE A 150 1.62 -4.88 -4.79
CA ILE A 150 1.29 -3.47 -4.64
C ILE A 150 1.33 -2.78 -6.01
N HIS A 151 0.24 -2.09 -6.34
CA HIS A 151 0.11 -1.19 -7.48
C HIS A 151 0.03 0.23 -6.95
N LYS A 152 0.92 1.10 -7.44
CA LYS A 152 0.99 2.50 -7.02
C LYS A 152 0.42 3.42 -8.08
N TYR A 153 -0.42 4.35 -7.64
CA TYR A 153 -1.05 5.36 -8.48
C TYR A 153 -0.83 6.75 -7.88
N PRO A 154 0.30 7.41 -8.20
CA PRO A 154 0.60 8.75 -7.70
C PRO A 154 -0.18 9.80 -8.49
N LEU A 155 -1.50 9.80 -8.35
CA LEU A 155 -2.41 10.66 -9.12
C LEU A 155 -3.60 11.16 -8.29
N ASP A 156 -4.16 12.28 -8.71
CA ASP A 156 -5.40 12.84 -8.19
C ASP A 156 -6.59 12.22 -8.91
N ILE A 157 -7.37 11.42 -8.19
CA ILE A 157 -8.53 10.71 -8.75
C ILE A 157 -9.65 11.66 -9.22
N SER A 158 -9.77 12.85 -8.63
CA SER A 158 -10.80 13.82 -9.03
C SER A 158 -10.58 14.37 -10.44
N LYS A 159 -9.37 14.17 -10.98
CA LYS A 159 -8.96 14.61 -12.33
C LYS A 159 -8.72 13.46 -13.30
N ASN A 160 -8.85 12.21 -12.86
CA ASN A 160 -8.46 11.02 -13.62
C ASN A 160 -9.54 9.92 -13.54
N ASN A 161 -10.76 10.23 -13.99
CA ASN A 161 -11.91 9.31 -13.90
C ASN A 161 -11.63 7.94 -14.53
N GLN A 162 -11.03 7.91 -15.73
CA GLN A 162 -10.73 6.63 -16.38
C GLN A 162 -9.82 5.74 -15.52
N ARG A 163 -8.79 6.32 -14.91
CA ARG A 163 -7.89 5.55 -14.05
C ARG A 163 -8.56 5.13 -12.75
N LEU A 164 -9.45 5.97 -12.21
CA LEU A 164 -10.27 5.63 -11.06
C LEU A 164 -11.16 4.41 -11.36
N GLU A 165 -11.83 4.39 -12.49
CA GLU A 165 -12.67 3.27 -12.94
C GLU A 165 -11.88 1.97 -13.06
N GLU A 166 -10.69 2.01 -13.67
CA GLU A 166 -9.79 0.85 -13.78
C GLU A 166 -9.42 0.28 -12.39
N ILE A 167 -9.08 1.15 -11.43
CA ILE A 167 -8.72 0.76 -10.07
C ILE A 167 -9.92 0.14 -9.35
N VAL A 168 -11.08 0.77 -9.42
CA VAL A 168 -12.31 0.31 -8.76
C VAL A 168 -12.77 -1.02 -9.35
N CYS A 169 -12.74 -1.16 -10.67
CA CYS A 169 -13.14 -2.40 -11.35
C CYS A 169 -12.33 -3.62 -10.88
N CYS A 170 -11.03 -3.46 -10.64
CA CYS A 170 -10.15 -4.55 -10.23
C CYS A 170 -10.22 -4.89 -8.73
N ALA A 171 -10.69 -3.97 -7.88
CA ALA A 171 -10.70 -4.16 -6.44
C ALA A 171 -11.90 -5.01 -5.95
N ASP A 172 -11.69 -5.80 -4.90
CA ASP A 172 -12.75 -6.45 -4.13
C ASP A 172 -13.41 -5.48 -3.14
N LEU A 173 -12.61 -4.57 -2.59
CA LEU A 173 -13.01 -3.55 -1.63
C LEU A 173 -12.28 -2.25 -1.90
N VAL A 174 -12.98 -1.13 -1.78
CA VAL A 174 -12.39 0.20 -1.94
C VAL A 174 -12.54 1.00 -0.64
N ILE A 175 -11.43 1.52 -0.14
CA ILE A 175 -11.38 2.40 1.03
C ILE A 175 -11.20 3.84 0.55
N CYS A 176 -12.14 4.70 0.88
CA CYS A 176 -12.08 6.14 0.66
C CYS A 176 -11.56 6.83 1.93
N ALA A 177 -10.32 7.25 1.92
CA ALA A 177 -9.67 7.98 3.01
C ALA A 177 -9.22 9.39 2.58
N THR A 178 -9.89 9.96 1.57
CA THR A 178 -9.66 11.33 1.10
C THR A 178 -10.36 12.33 2.00
N ASP A 179 -9.85 13.55 2.04
CA ASP A 179 -10.35 14.64 2.87
C ASP A 179 -11.26 15.63 2.12
N ASN A 180 -11.50 15.40 0.82
CA ASN A 180 -12.29 16.32 0.00
C ASN A 180 -13.49 15.64 -0.66
N ASN A 181 -14.58 16.39 -0.82
CA ASN A 181 -15.82 15.92 -1.41
C ASN A 181 -15.74 15.60 -2.91
N PRO A 182 -15.02 16.33 -3.76
CA PRO A 182 -14.88 15.95 -5.18
C PRO A 182 -14.38 14.53 -5.37
N SER A 183 -13.33 14.12 -4.64
CA SER A 183 -12.81 12.75 -4.69
C SER A 183 -13.83 11.73 -4.19
N ARG A 184 -14.55 12.03 -3.10
CA ARG A 184 -15.59 11.16 -2.53
C ARG A 184 -16.77 10.96 -3.49
N PHE A 185 -17.22 12.02 -4.17
CA PHE A 185 -18.30 11.91 -5.15
C PHE A 185 -17.87 11.13 -6.39
N ALA A 186 -16.67 11.40 -6.94
CA ALA A 186 -16.14 10.65 -8.07
C ALA A 186 -16.04 9.15 -7.74
N LEU A 187 -15.50 8.84 -6.55
CA LEU A 187 -15.40 7.45 -6.09
C LEU A 187 -16.76 6.81 -5.86
N SER A 188 -17.71 7.54 -5.25
CA SER A 188 -19.08 7.06 -5.05
C SER A 188 -19.76 6.67 -6.35
N GLN A 189 -19.58 7.48 -7.40
CA GLN A 189 -20.12 7.18 -8.72
C GLN A 189 -19.47 5.91 -9.29
N ALA A 190 -18.15 5.79 -9.27
CA ALA A 190 -17.45 4.61 -9.76
C ALA A 190 -17.87 3.33 -9.00
N LEU A 191 -18.07 3.39 -7.69
CA LEU A 191 -18.56 2.26 -6.89
C LEU A 191 -19.96 1.81 -7.31
N VAL A 192 -20.86 2.76 -7.63
CA VAL A 192 -22.19 2.46 -8.14
C VAL A 192 -22.12 1.81 -9.51
N ASP A 193 -21.33 2.38 -10.44
CA ASP A 193 -21.25 1.92 -11.83
C ASP A 193 -20.64 0.51 -11.91
N PHE A 194 -19.63 0.22 -11.10
CA PHE A 194 -18.95 -1.09 -11.08
C PHE A 194 -19.48 -2.06 -10.03
N GLN A 195 -20.55 -1.70 -9.30
CA GLN A 195 -21.18 -2.53 -8.28
C GLN A 195 -20.16 -3.07 -7.26
N LYS A 196 -19.30 -2.19 -6.73
CA LYS A 196 -18.25 -2.54 -5.76
C LYS A 196 -18.59 -2.05 -4.38
N VAL A 197 -18.12 -2.77 -3.36
CA VAL A 197 -18.25 -2.36 -1.96
C VAL A 197 -17.22 -1.26 -1.67
N GLY A 198 -17.67 -0.19 -1.01
CA GLY A 198 -16.80 0.92 -0.60
C GLY A 198 -17.01 1.33 0.84
N ILE A 199 -15.92 1.72 1.51
CA ILE A 199 -15.94 2.24 2.87
C ILE A 199 -15.37 3.65 2.85
N PHE A 200 -16.14 4.63 3.34
CA PHE A 200 -15.77 6.03 3.45
C PHE A 200 -15.54 6.37 4.91
N GLY A 201 -14.37 6.91 5.24
CA GLY A 201 -14.06 7.42 6.58
C GLY A 201 -13.91 8.93 6.57
N ARG A 202 -14.50 9.61 7.56
CA ARG A 202 -14.36 11.05 7.76
C ARG A 202 -14.06 11.35 9.23
N ALA A 203 -13.17 12.32 9.46
CA ALA A 203 -13.04 12.98 10.76
C ALA A 203 -13.63 14.38 10.66
N PHE A 204 -14.32 14.80 11.70
CA PHE A 204 -14.86 16.15 11.80
C PHE A 204 -13.80 17.11 12.34
N THR A 205 -14.03 18.39 12.07
CA THR A 205 -13.19 19.48 12.56
C THR A 205 -12.91 19.35 14.06
N ARG A 206 -11.68 19.64 14.48
CA ARG A 206 -11.21 19.55 15.87
C ARG A 206 -11.25 18.14 16.48
N ALA A 207 -11.40 17.10 15.67
CA ALA A 207 -11.52 15.72 16.12
C ALA A 207 -12.71 15.50 17.11
N GLU A 208 -13.77 16.31 17.03
CA GLU A 208 -14.97 16.19 17.85
C GLU A 208 -15.78 14.94 17.54
N GLY A 209 -15.53 14.30 16.40
CA GLY A 209 -16.17 13.07 15.98
C GLY A 209 -15.70 12.63 14.61
N GLY A 210 -16.36 11.62 14.10
CA GLY A 210 -16.14 11.10 12.75
C GLY A 210 -17.27 10.16 12.37
N ASP A 211 -17.33 9.81 11.11
CA ASP A 211 -18.24 8.77 10.63
C ASP A 211 -17.55 7.77 9.72
N VAL A 212 -18.15 6.61 9.63
CA VAL A 212 -17.83 5.57 8.66
C VAL A 212 -19.10 5.22 7.92
N PHE A 213 -19.08 5.43 6.61
CA PHE A 213 -20.16 5.05 5.72
C PHE A 213 -19.73 3.85 4.88
N ILE A 214 -20.55 2.80 4.84
CA ILE A 214 -20.32 1.60 4.04
C ILE A 214 -21.34 1.57 2.93
N TYR A 215 -20.87 1.59 1.69
CA TYR A 215 -21.68 1.39 0.50
C TYR A 215 -21.68 -0.08 0.10
N HIS A 216 -22.86 -0.64 -0.05
CA HIS A 216 -23.07 -1.94 -0.72
C HIS A 216 -23.85 -1.72 -2.02
N PRO A 217 -23.54 -2.48 -3.08
CA PRO A 217 -24.28 -2.43 -4.34
C PRO A 217 -25.81 -2.53 -4.15
N GLY A 218 -26.51 -1.63 -4.82
CA GLY A 218 -27.99 -1.57 -4.71
C GLY A 218 -28.54 -0.78 -3.52
N GLN A 219 -27.68 -0.28 -2.63
CA GLN A 219 -28.09 0.56 -1.50
C GLN A 219 -27.82 2.05 -1.77
N ALA A 220 -28.22 2.91 -0.81
CA ALA A 220 -27.95 4.34 -0.89
C ALA A 220 -26.43 4.60 -0.99
N CYS A 221 -26.02 5.42 -1.95
CA CYS A 221 -24.62 5.80 -2.15
C CYS A 221 -24.22 7.01 -1.28
N TYR A 222 -22.94 7.40 -1.34
CA TYR A 222 -22.42 8.53 -0.57
C TYR A 222 -23.16 9.85 -0.90
N SER A 223 -23.52 10.06 -2.17
CA SER A 223 -24.32 11.24 -2.57
C SER A 223 -25.72 11.25 -1.93
N CYS A 224 -26.35 10.08 -1.79
CA CYS A 224 -27.61 9.96 -1.07
C CYS A 224 -27.45 10.28 0.42
N LEU A 225 -26.36 9.83 1.05
CA LEU A 225 -26.05 10.14 2.44
C LEU A 225 -25.94 11.67 2.65
N VAL A 226 -25.11 12.32 1.84
CA VAL A 226 -24.86 13.78 1.97
C VAL A 226 -26.11 14.57 1.67
N GLY A 227 -26.89 14.20 0.65
CA GLY A 227 -28.15 14.85 0.29
C GLY A 227 -29.24 14.76 1.36
N ASN A 228 -29.29 13.64 2.11
CA ASN A 228 -30.31 13.45 3.15
C ASN A 228 -29.93 14.06 4.51
N ILE A 229 -28.63 14.13 4.84
CA ILE A 229 -28.20 14.67 6.14
C ILE A 229 -28.26 16.20 6.17
N GLY A 230 -28.33 16.86 4.99
CA GLY A 230 -28.43 18.33 4.91
C GLY A 230 -27.18 19.06 5.46
N VAL A 231 -26.13 18.33 5.73
CA VAL A 231 -24.94 18.83 6.41
C VAL A 231 -23.87 19.12 5.40
N VAL A 232 -23.85 20.33 4.93
CA VAL A 232 -22.59 20.93 4.46
C VAL A 232 -21.86 21.44 5.70
N HIS A 233 -21.24 20.56 6.48
CA HIS A 233 -20.10 20.98 7.26
C HIS A 233 -19.01 21.25 6.21
N GLU A 234 -18.72 22.52 5.98
CA GLU A 234 -17.57 22.93 5.22
C GLU A 234 -16.35 22.28 5.89
N GLU A 235 -15.76 21.31 5.21
CA GLU A 235 -14.49 20.75 5.63
C GLU A 235 -13.49 21.91 5.53
N ILE A 236 -12.90 22.30 6.66
CA ILE A 236 -11.86 23.30 6.68
C ILE A 236 -10.65 22.65 5.99
N THR A 237 -10.51 22.93 4.70
CA THR A 237 -9.41 22.41 3.88
C THR A 237 -8.17 23.29 3.96
N ASP A 238 -8.25 24.46 4.61
CA ASP A 238 -7.14 25.40 4.78
C ASP A 238 -6.66 25.47 6.22
N GLU A 239 -5.34 25.30 6.44
CA GLU A 239 -4.70 25.51 7.73
C GLU A 239 -4.93 26.93 8.30
N VAL A 240 -5.23 27.90 7.44
CA VAL A 240 -5.52 29.29 7.82
C VAL A 240 -6.88 29.41 8.49
N SER A 241 -7.88 28.64 8.03
CA SER A 241 -9.22 28.62 8.60
C SER A 241 -9.31 27.86 9.94
N ALA A 242 -8.36 26.97 10.22
CA ALA A 242 -8.29 26.22 11.47
C ALA A 242 -7.80 27.05 12.67
N ARG A 243 -7.31 28.28 12.44
CA ARG A 243 -6.76 29.19 13.48
C ARG A 243 -7.73 30.29 13.95
N GLN A 244 -8.94 30.36 13.38
CA GLN A 244 -10.02 31.22 13.84
C GLN A 244 -11.00 30.41 14.69
#